data_61772fb80409fa577c106ce25938cc59
#
_entry.id   61772fb80409fa577c106ce25938cc59
#
_cell.length_a   1.000
_cell.length_b   1.000
_cell.length_c   1.000
_cell.angle_alpha   90.00
_cell.angle_beta   90.00
_cell.angle_gamma   90.00
#
_symmetry.space_group_name_H-M   'P 1'
#
loop_
_entity.id
_entity.type
_entity.pdbx_description
1 polymer ?
#
loop_
_entity_poly.entity_id
_entity_poly.type
_entity_poly.pdbx_seq_one_letter_code
_entity_poly.pdbx_strand_id
1 'polypeptide(L)'
;MIIWVKEVADRVTVKKVRAFVNNDAIIEPFVDMEAVGPEDCIIVSKTDNAIPSSFFVNAVIVYEDVFEAVTKNILEEVAYNYDYYYLKNALSASQNENIDTIITGSSYGIFGIDCKQLPSAVNLSLISQDMFYSIKGIYKACTLNKNIRNIVLCCSYYFFYSDLSKTQNPGELQRISKVYHPLYGDMHNCKLLPPKRNILFSSNIFDIDGIVDLYAKGKYEKSYFGNEYSRRDYATRIWEDKSKDWSELNEIEREQAGIRRAALHNKNNRWKAAFNENKQLFHELSCFCMSRDIELLVVVVPATKYYRTALCKEFREDFFEVLNEADGIVGLLDLFEEPSFSDGDFNDMDHLSESGAEKLTSAIAELLQLPVYSRP
;
A
#
# COMPACT_ATOMS: atom_id res chain seq x y z
N MET A 1 -18.55 33.73 3.71
CA MET A 1 -19.36 32.62 4.21
C MET A 1 -18.80 32.23 5.58
N ILE A 2 -19.58 32.34 6.63
CA ILE A 2 -19.27 31.86 7.98
C ILE A 2 -20.08 30.58 8.22
N ILE A 3 -19.50 29.64 8.92
CA ILE A 3 -20.18 28.42 9.36
C ILE A 3 -20.53 28.60 10.84
N TRP A 4 -21.77 28.87 11.10
CA TRP A 4 -22.30 29.03 12.45
C TRP A 4 -22.66 27.68 13.05
N VAL A 5 -22.15 27.37 14.24
CA VAL A 5 -22.39 26.08 14.92
C VAL A 5 -23.29 26.30 16.11
N LYS A 6 -24.53 25.81 16.05
CA LYS A 6 -25.41 25.76 17.19
C LYS A 6 -25.04 24.59 18.09
N GLU A 7 -24.25 24.92 19.12
CA GLU A 7 -23.68 23.90 19.98
C GLU A 7 -24.77 23.20 20.84
N VAL A 8 -24.69 21.88 20.85
CA VAL A 8 -25.49 21.03 21.75
C VAL A 8 -24.49 20.17 22.52
N ALA A 9 -24.52 20.26 23.85
CA ALA A 9 -23.56 19.57 24.71
C ALA A 9 -23.32 18.12 24.29
N ASP A 10 -22.06 17.76 24.16
CA ASP A 10 -21.54 16.42 23.76
C ASP A 10 -21.97 15.89 22.39
N ARG A 11 -22.82 16.59 21.64
CA ARG A 11 -23.28 16.15 20.31
C ARG A 11 -22.66 16.98 19.18
N VAL A 12 -22.93 18.28 19.16
CA VAL A 12 -22.44 19.21 18.14
C VAL A 12 -21.65 20.31 18.81
N THR A 13 -20.38 20.47 18.46
CA THR A 13 -19.51 21.53 18.98
C THR A 13 -18.67 22.10 17.86
N VAL A 14 -18.24 23.36 18.01
CA VAL A 14 -17.28 24.00 17.08
C VAL A 14 -16.05 23.11 16.87
N LYS A 15 -15.54 22.50 17.95
CA LYS A 15 -14.38 21.60 17.87
C LYS A 15 -14.64 20.38 17.01
N LYS A 16 -15.82 19.75 17.10
CA LYS A 16 -16.20 18.61 16.28
C LYS A 16 -16.35 19.01 14.81
N VAL A 17 -17.01 20.14 14.56
CA VAL A 17 -17.20 20.65 13.18
C VAL A 17 -15.86 21.02 12.56
N ARG A 18 -14.95 21.65 13.31
CA ARG A 18 -13.62 22.03 12.83
C ARG A 18 -12.81 20.83 12.29
N ALA A 19 -13.00 19.65 12.84
CA ALA A 19 -12.32 18.45 12.38
C ALA A 19 -12.76 17.96 10.97
N PHE A 20 -13.85 18.52 10.42
CA PHE A 20 -14.45 18.06 9.16
C PHE A 20 -14.47 19.12 8.06
N VAL A 21 -14.09 20.36 8.35
CA VAL A 21 -14.15 21.44 7.37
C VAL A 21 -12.75 21.94 7.01
N ASN A 22 -12.64 22.59 5.85
CA ASN A 22 -11.39 23.16 5.38
C ASN A 22 -10.79 24.12 6.41
N ASN A 23 -9.47 24.13 6.53
CA ASN A 23 -8.74 24.96 7.49
C ASN A 23 -9.02 26.47 7.29
N ASP A 24 -9.30 26.89 6.06
CA ASP A 24 -9.60 28.29 5.72
C ASP A 24 -11.07 28.69 6.03
N ALA A 25 -11.91 27.73 6.42
CA ALA A 25 -13.29 28.02 6.77
C ALA A 25 -13.38 28.78 8.10
N ILE A 26 -14.13 29.87 8.11
CA ILE A 26 -14.45 30.62 9.32
C ILE A 26 -15.61 29.91 10.03
N ILE A 27 -15.37 29.43 11.25
CA ILE A 27 -16.37 28.72 12.06
C ILE A 27 -16.54 29.48 13.37
N GLU A 28 -17.78 29.83 13.66
CA GLU A 28 -18.16 30.56 14.87
C GLU A 28 -19.28 29.85 15.63
N PRO A 29 -19.30 29.93 16.96
CA PRO A 29 -20.46 29.50 17.72
C PRO A 29 -21.67 30.36 17.36
N PHE A 30 -22.81 29.72 17.15
CA PHE A 30 -24.07 30.43 16.87
C PHE A 30 -24.53 31.20 18.07
N VAL A 31 -24.75 32.51 17.93
CA VAL A 31 -25.22 33.39 18.97
C VAL A 31 -26.73 33.67 18.80
N ASP A 32 -27.07 34.27 17.66
CA ASP A 32 -28.45 34.58 17.29
C ASP A 32 -28.60 34.68 15.77
N MET A 33 -29.83 34.81 15.30
CA MET A 33 -30.12 34.88 13.85
C MET A 33 -29.76 36.22 13.22
N GLU A 34 -29.61 37.29 14.02
CA GLU A 34 -29.27 38.63 13.49
C GLU A 34 -27.82 38.68 13.00
N ALA A 35 -26.96 37.81 13.54
CA ALA A 35 -25.57 37.69 13.16
C ALA A 35 -25.37 36.92 11.85
N VAL A 36 -26.37 36.16 11.37
CA VAL A 36 -26.24 35.24 10.24
C VAL A 36 -26.54 35.93 8.93
N GLY A 37 -25.55 35.96 8.04
CA GLY A 37 -25.69 36.52 6.69
C GLY A 37 -26.36 35.55 5.71
N PRO A 38 -26.88 36.09 4.56
CA PRO A 38 -27.53 35.24 3.53
C PRO A 38 -26.59 34.25 2.84
N GLU A 39 -25.28 34.50 2.89
CA GLU A 39 -24.24 33.64 2.30
C GLU A 39 -23.71 32.59 3.31
N ASP A 40 -24.17 32.64 4.57
CA ASP A 40 -23.66 31.79 5.64
C ASP A 40 -24.39 30.46 5.73
N CYS A 41 -23.76 29.49 6.44
CA CYS A 41 -24.34 28.19 6.75
C CYS A 41 -24.56 28.06 8.25
N ILE A 42 -25.59 27.36 8.66
CA ILE A 42 -25.84 27.03 10.08
C ILE A 42 -25.78 25.49 10.23
N ILE A 43 -24.98 25.04 11.16
CA ILE A 43 -24.93 23.63 11.58
C ILE A 43 -25.71 23.46 12.87
N VAL A 44 -26.68 22.57 12.84
CA VAL A 44 -27.60 22.28 13.95
C VAL A 44 -27.62 20.79 14.27
N SER A 45 -28.05 20.42 15.47
CA SER A 45 -28.36 19.04 15.81
C SER A 45 -29.77 18.65 15.36
N LYS A 46 -29.97 17.40 14.98
CA LYS A 46 -31.27 16.80 14.65
C LYS A 46 -32.30 16.95 15.77
N THR A 47 -31.81 17.09 16.99
CA THR A 47 -32.68 17.30 18.18
C THR A 47 -33.06 18.75 18.37
N ASP A 48 -32.52 19.67 17.59
CA ASP A 48 -32.79 21.11 17.70
C ASP A 48 -33.81 21.56 16.67
N ASN A 49 -35.10 21.44 17.00
CA ASN A 49 -36.23 21.79 16.15
C ASN A 49 -36.51 23.32 16.06
N ALA A 50 -35.62 24.16 16.55
CA ALA A 50 -35.92 25.58 16.79
C ALA A 50 -35.41 26.56 15.71
N ILE A 51 -35.10 26.12 14.50
CA ILE A 51 -34.82 27.03 13.38
C ILE A 51 -36.08 27.21 12.56
N PRO A 52 -36.66 28.43 12.53
CA PRO A 52 -37.84 28.69 11.72
C PRO A 52 -37.53 28.52 10.23
N SER A 53 -38.43 27.85 9.50
CA SER A 53 -38.34 27.61 8.05
C SER A 53 -38.38 28.87 7.17
N SER A 54 -38.39 30.07 7.76
CA SER A 54 -38.51 31.37 7.09
C SER A 54 -37.19 32.12 6.92
N PHE A 55 -36.05 31.53 7.29
CA PHE A 55 -34.76 32.23 7.20
C PHE A 55 -34.05 32.00 5.87
N PHE A 56 -33.61 33.08 5.25
CA PHE A 56 -32.77 33.11 4.04
C PHE A 56 -31.30 32.91 4.42
N VAL A 57 -30.92 31.70 4.77
CA VAL A 57 -29.51 31.29 4.88
C VAL A 57 -29.15 30.43 3.68
N ASN A 58 -27.89 30.42 3.32
CA ASN A 58 -27.41 29.62 2.19
C ASN A 58 -27.70 28.12 2.41
N ALA A 59 -27.48 27.61 3.63
CA ALA A 59 -27.82 26.26 3.99
C ALA A 59 -28.01 26.07 5.50
N VAL A 60 -28.99 25.26 5.88
CA VAL A 60 -29.09 24.65 7.21
C VAL A 60 -28.63 23.21 7.09
N ILE A 61 -27.58 22.88 7.82
CA ILE A 61 -26.94 21.57 7.78
C ILE A 61 -27.24 20.85 9.11
N VAL A 62 -27.89 19.71 9.02
CA VAL A 62 -28.10 18.84 10.19
C VAL A 62 -26.85 18.01 10.40
N TYR A 63 -26.16 18.19 11.52
CA TYR A 63 -24.89 17.58 11.83
C TYR A 63 -24.93 16.05 11.67
N GLU A 64 -25.88 15.41 12.30
CA GLU A 64 -26.00 13.95 12.29
C GLU A 64 -26.27 13.42 10.89
N ASP A 65 -27.10 14.10 10.09
CA ASP A 65 -27.46 13.62 8.75
C ASP A 65 -26.29 13.76 7.74
N VAL A 66 -25.46 14.78 7.89
CA VAL A 66 -24.37 15.05 6.96
C VAL A 66 -23.03 14.52 7.48
N PHE A 67 -22.63 14.89 8.68
CA PHE A 67 -21.32 14.56 9.22
C PHE A 67 -21.21 13.10 9.65
N GLU A 68 -22.27 12.49 10.18
CA GLU A 68 -22.28 11.06 10.45
C GLU A 68 -22.25 10.24 9.16
N ALA A 69 -22.98 10.67 8.13
CA ALA A 69 -22.97 10.02 6.82
C ALA A 69 -21.59 10.15 6.14
N VAL A 70 -20.97 11.33 6.18
CA VAL A 70 -19.60 11.56 5.66
C VAL A 70 -18.60 10.70 6.43
N THR A 71 -18.68 10.69 7.76
CA THR A 71 -17.82 9.87 8.62
C THR A 71 -17.95 8.39 8.30
N LYS A 72 -19.18 7.90 8.16
CA LYS A 72 -19.43 6.50 7.81
C LYS A 72 -18.84 6.15 6.44
N ASN A 73 -19.08 6.99 5.42
CA ASN A 73 -18.55 6.77 4.07
C ASN A 73 -17.01 6.78 4.06
N ILE A 74 -16.38 7.70 4.81
CA ILE A 74 -14.93 7.76 4.92
C ILE A 74 -14.38 6.53 5.65
N LEU A 75 -15.01 6.10 6.74
CA LEU A 75 -14.61 4.89 7.46
C LEU A 75 -14.70 3.65 6.57
N GLU A 76 -15.76 3.54 5.77
CA GLU A 76 -15.91 2.47 4.79
C GLU A 76 -14.82 2.55 3.71
N GLU A 77 -14.55 3.74 3.16
CA GLU A 77 -13.51 3.93 2.16
C GLU A 77 -12.11 3.59 2.71
N VAL A 78 -11.78 4.07 3.91
CA VAL A 78 -10.50 3.76 4.57
C VAL A 78 -10.38 2.26 4.87
N ALA A 79 -11.47 1.61 5.33
CA ALA A 79 -11.47 0.19 5.62
C ALA A 79 -11.25 -0.66 4.35
N TYR A 80 -11.80 -0.21 3.21
CA TYR A 80 -11.70 -0.92 1.93
C TYR A 80 -10.47 -0.53 1.10
N ASN A 81 -9.76 0.54 1.44
CA ASN A 81 -8.60 1.01 0.69
C ASN A 81 -7.31 1.03 1.52
N TYR A 82 -7.14 0.02 2.36
CA TYR A 82 -5.96 -0.18 3.17
C TYR A 82 -4.64 -0.05 2.40
N ASP A 83 -4.54 -0.68 1.23
CA ASP A 83 -3.34 -0.71 0.42
C ASP A 83 -2.92 0.71 -0.04
N TYR A 84 -3.88 1.59 -0.33
CA TYR A 84 -3.61 2.98 -0.65
C TYR A 84 -2.96 3.72 0.51
N TYR A 85 -3.55 3.62 1.70
CA TYR A 85 -3.03 4.33 2.88
C TYR A 85 -1.69 3.79 3.31
N TYR A 86 -1.51 2.47 3.26
CA TYR A 86 -0.22 1.85 3.50
C TYR A 86 0.86 2.44 2.58
N LEU A 87 0.64 2.41 1.27
CA LEU A 87 1.63 2.85 0.28
C LEU A 87 1.85 4.38 0.34
N LYS A 88 0.77 5.18 0.53
CA LYS A 88 0.85 6.62 0.74
C LYS A 88 1.77 6.95 1.91
N ASN A 89 1.61 6.25 3.03
CA ASN A 89 2.39 6.53 4.23
C ASN A 89 3.81 6.01 4.14
N ALA A 90 4.02 4.88 3.50
CA ALA A 90 5.37 4.39 3.19
C ALA A 90 6.12 5.39 2.29
N LEU A 91 5.47 5.95 1.25
CA LEU A 91 6.03 7.03 0.43
C LEU A 91 6.30 8.30 1.25
N SER A 92 5.42 8.66 2.19
CA SER A 92 5.67 9.78 3.09
C SER A 92 6.85 9.52 4.01
N ALA A 93 6.96 8.32 4.58
CA ALA A 93 8.10 7.92 5.40
C ALA A 93 9.43 7.96 4.64
N SER A 94 9.41 7.64 3.33
CA SER A 94 10.62 7.70 2.50
C SER A 94 11.23 9.10 2.36
N GLN A 95 10.49 10.16 2.73
CA GLN A 95 10.99 11.54 2.73
C GLN A 95 11.98 11.82 3.88
N ASN A 96 12.02 10.97 4.90
CA ASN A 96 12.94 11.12 6.02
C ASN A 96 14.39 10.98 5.53
N GLU A 97 15.25 11.92 5.88
CA GLU A 97 16.67 11.98 5.48
C GLU A 97 17.48 10.76 5.97
N ASN A 98 17.02 10.08 7.01
CA ASN A 98 17.64 8.87 7.52
C ASN A 98 17.27 7.60 6.70
N ILE A 99 16.35 7.71 5.75
CA ILE A 99 16.01 6.61 4.87
C ILE A 99 16.93 6.65 3.66
N ASP A 100 17.67 5.58 3.46
CA ASP A 100 18.59 5.37 2.35
C ASP A 100 18.24 4.14 1.50
N THR A 101 17.32 3.31 1.96
CA THR A 101 16.98 2.04 1.33
C THR A 101 15.48 1.95 1.02
N ILE A 102 15.15 1.63 -0.23
CA ILE A 102 13.80 1.34 -0.68
C ILE A 102 13.67 -0.14 -0.98
N ILE A 103 12.73 -0.79 -0.30
CA ILE A 103 12.32 -2.16 -0.60
C ILE A 103 11.04 -2.10 -1.42
N THR A 104 10.95 -2.90 -2.47
CA THR A 104 9.76 -2.98 -3.34
C THR A 104 9.61 -4.37 -3.93
N GLY A 105 8.51 -4.59 -4.64
CA GLY A 105 8.15 -5.87 -5.24
C GLY A 105 6.71 -6.25 -4.92
N SER A 106 6.42 -7.54 -5.03
CA SER A 106 5.08 -8.08 -4.78
C SER A 106 4.86 -8.45 -3.30
N SER A 107 3.93 -9.37 -3.04
CA SER A 107 3.74 -9.99 -1.73
C SER A 107 5.03 -10.56 -1.10
N TYR A 108 6.01 -10.87 -1.91
CA TYR A 108 7.31 -11.36 -1.45
C TYR A 108 8.08 -10.32 -0.63
N GLY A 109 7.99 -9.04 -1.00
CA GLY A 109 8.57 -7.96 -0.19
C GLY A 109 7.78 -7.70 1.09
N ILE A 110 6.44 -7.75 1.03
CA ILE A 110 5.59 -7.56 2.22
C ILE A 110 5.82 -8.67 3.26
N PHE A 111 5.82 -9.93 2.83
CA PHE A 111 5.95 -11.06 3.75
C PHE A 111 7.41 -11.44 4.03
N GLY A 112 8.33 -11.04 3.15
CA GLY A 112 9.74 -11.40 3.24
C GLY A 112 10.59 -10.48 4.08
N ILE A 113 10.21 -9.21 4.25
CA ILE A 113 11.06 -8.20 4.88
C ILE A 113 10.40 -7.62 6.13
N ASP A 114 11.13 -7.63 7.24
CA ASP A 114 10.76 -6.94 8.47
C ASP A 114 11.53 -5.61 8.59
N CYS A 115 10.93 -4.51 8.10
CA CYS A 115 11.55 -3.19 8.16
C CYS A 115 11.80 -2.68 9.59
N LYS A 116 11.23 -3.31 10.64
CA LYS A 116 11.59 -2.97 12.02
C LYS A 116 13.05 -3.30 12.33
N GLN A 117 13.63 -4.24 11.60
CA GLN A 117 15.04 -4.59 11.71
C GLN A 117 15.95 -3.73 10.84
N LEU A 118 15.38 -2.95 9.91
CA LEU A 118 16.10 -2.10 8.96
C LEU A 118 15.67 -0.63 9.13
N PRO A 119 16.22 0.09 10.09
CA PRO A 119 15.77 1.43 10.46
C PRO A 119 15.91 2.49 9.36
N SER A 120 16.82 2.25 8.39
CA SER A 120 17.01 3.14 7.24
C SER A 120 16.21 2.71 6.00
N ALA A 121 15.33 1.70 6.12
CA ALA A 121 14.58 1.17 4.99
C ALA A 121 13.07 1.47 5.08
N VAL A 122 12.45 1.65 3.91
CA VAL A 122 10.99 1.73 3.73
C VAL A 122 10.55 0.70 2.71
N ASN A 123 9.46 -0.03 3.02
CA ASN A 123 8.90 -1.07 2.16
C ASN A 123 7.70 -0.53 1.37
N LEU A 124 7.85 -0.45 0.05
CA LEU A 124 6.83 -0.04 -0.92
C LEU A 124 6.19 -1.25 -1.65
N SER A 125 6.40 -2.46 -1.16
CA SER A 125 5.79 -3.64 -1.75
C SER A 125 4.30 -3.73 -1.44
N LEU A 126 3.51 -4.28 -2.37
CA LEU A 126 2.12 -4.65 -2.15
C LEU A 126 1.83 -6.03 -2.72
N ILE A 127 0.77 -6.68 -2.22
CA ILE A 127 0.30 -7.95 -2.78
C ILE A 127 -0.07 -7.77 -4.25
N SER A 128 0.37 -8.72 -5.09
CA SER A 128 0.17 -8.72 -6.55
C SER A 128 0.74 -7.47 -7.25
N GLN A 129 1.60 -6.69 -6.61
CA GLN A 129 2.28 -5.58 -7.28
C GLN A 129 3.20 -6.13 -8.37
N ASP A 130 3.13 -5.53 -9.56
CA ASP A 130 3.96 -5.89 -10.70
C ASP A 130 5.22 -5.01 -10.82
N MET A 131 6.02 -5.27 -11.85
CA MET A 131 7.24 -4.52 -12.15
C MET A 131 6.95 -3.04 -12.38
N PHE A 132 5.91 -2.72 -13.15
CA PHE A 132 5.56 -1.35 -13.50
C PHE A 132 5.31 -0.49 -12.25
N TYR A 133 4.43 -0.94 -11.35
CA TYR A 133 4.12 -0.16 -10.13
C TYR A 133 5.24 -0.20 -9.10
N SER A 134 6.06 -1.25 -9.06
CA SER A 134 7.29 -1.28 -8.27
C SER A 134 8.24 -0.16 -8.69
N ILE A 135 8.47 0.00 -10.00
CA ILE A 135 9.34 1.06 -10.56
C ILE A 135 8.75 2.46 -10.35
N LYS A 136 7.42 2.63 -10.51
CA LYS A 136 6.76 3.91 -10.19
C LYS A 136 6.97 4.32 -8.73
N GLY A 137 6.90 3.37 -7.80
CA GLY A 137 7.21 3.59 -6.39
C GLY A 137 8.64 4.04 -6.16
N ILE A 138 9.61 3.35 -6.78
CA ILE A 138 11.03 3.72 -6.73
C ILE A 138 11.25 5.14 -7.22
N TYR A 139 10.78 5.48 -8.41
CA TYR A 139 10.98 6.81 -8.98
C TYR A 139 10.35 7.90 -8.13
N LYS A 140 9.16 7.63 -7.56
CA LYS A 140 8.50 8.57 -6.64
C LYS A 140 9.33 8.77 -5.38
N ALA A 141 9.78 7.72 -4.73
CA ALA A 141 10.62 7.78 -3.53
C ALA A 141 11.94 8.52 -3.79
N CYS A 142 12.65 8.19 -4.88
CA CYS A 142 13.89 8.87 -5.27
C CYS A 142 13.68 10.34 -5.69
N THR A 143 12.48 10.73 -6.06
CA THR A 143 12.13 12.13 -6.30
C THR A 143 11.95 12.88 -4.98
N LEU A 144 11.33 12.23 -4.00
CA LEU A 144 11.05 12.79 -2.68
C LEU A 144 12.29 12.85 -1.77
N ASN A 145 13.22 11.89 -1.92
CA ASN A 145 14.43 11.78 -1.11
C ASN A 145 15.65 11.49 -2.00
N LYS A 146 16.67 12.37 -1.92
CA LYS A 146 17.92 12.23 -2.67
C LYS A 146 18.99 11.39 -1.95
N ASN A 147 18.71 10.99 -0.71
CA ASN A 147 19.62 10.16 0.09
C ASN A 147 19.46 8.66 -0.17
N ILE A 148 18.51 8.25 -1.02
CA ILE A 148 18.36 6.85 -1.40
C ILE A 148 19.63 6.36 -2.09
N ARG A 149 20.19 5.27 -1.54
CA ARG A 149 21.40 4.58 -2.01
C ARG A 149 21.16 3.15 -2.42
N ASN A 150 20.11 2.51 -1.87
CA ASN A 150 19.85 1.11 -2.10
C ASN A 150 18.40 0.92 -2.55
N ILE A 151 18.21 0.06 -3.55
CA ILE A 151 16.91 -0.46 -3.97
C ILE A 151 16.95 -1.97 -3.87
N VAL A 152 16.01 -2.55 -3.13
CA VAL A 152 15.83 -3.99 -2.96
C VAL A 152 14.54 -4.40 -3.65
N LEU A 153 14.65 -5.13 -4.75
CA LEU A 153 13.52 -5.65 -5.51
C LEU A 153 13.25 -7.11 -5.16
N CYS A 154 12.23 -7.35 -4.31
CA CYS A 154 11.84 -8.70 -3.88
C CYS A 154 10.87 -9.32 -4.87
N CYS A 155 11.24 -10.47 -5.43
CA CYS A 155 10.49 -11.11 -6.50
C CYS A 155 10.61 -12.65 -6.49
N SER A 156 10.00 -13.29 -7.47
CA SER A 156 10.24 -14.67 -7.88
C SER A 156 10.54 -14.70 -9.38
N TYR A 157 11.01 -15.79 -9.92
CA TYR A 157 11.42 -15.90 -11.33
C TYR A 157 10.34 -15.50 -12.34
N TYR A 158 9.04 -15.71 -12.03
CA TYR A 158 7.95 -15.33 -12.94
C TYR A 158 7.65 -13.83 -12.97
N PHE A 159 8.35 -12.99 -12.17
CA PHE A 159 8.00 -11.58 -11.96
C PHE A 159 8.01 -10.77 -13.25
N PHE A 160 8.90 -11.06 -14.19
CA PHE A 160 8.92 -10.42 -15.50
C PHE A 160 7.69 -10.72 -16.37
N TYR A 161 6.92 -11.74 -16.02
CA TYR A 161 5.67 -12.09 -16.70
C TYR A 161 4.43 -11.50 -16.01
N SER A 162 4.62 -10.76 -14.91
CA SER A 162 3.53 -10.19 -14.16
C SER A 162 3.11 -8.83 -14.70
N ASP A 163 1.84 -8.70 -15.06
CA ASP A 163 1.19 -7.45 -15.44
C ASP A 163 -0.19 -7.41 -14.76
N LEU A 164 -0.33 -6.53 -13.79
CA LEU A 164 -1.56 -6.40 -13.00
C LEU A 164 -2.76 -6.03 -13.88
N SER A 165 -2.54 -5.33 -14.99
CA SER A 165 -3.59 -4.95 -15.93
C SER A 165 -4.20 -6.16 -16.69
N LYS A 166 -3.54 -7.32 -16.66
CA LYS A 166 -3.99 -8.56 -17.30
C LYS A 166 -4.65 -9.53 -16.35
N THR A 167 -4.72 -9.22 -15.06
CA THR A 167 -5.40 -10.07 -14.10
C THR A 167 -6.88 -10.22 -14.43
N GLN A 168 -7.43 -11.40 -14.14
CA GLN A 168 -8.88 -11.66 -14.21
C GLN A 168 -9.57 -11.51 -12.86
N ASN A 169 -8.80 -11.22 -11.80
CA ASN A 169 -9.33 -10.97 -10.47
C ASN A 169 -9.80 -9.50 -10.36
N PRO A 170 -11.12 -9.24 -10.20
CA PRO A 170 -11.64 -7.89 -10.14
C PRO A 170 -11.07 -7.07 -8.96
N GLY A 171 -10.77 -7.72 -7.83
CA GLY A 171 -10.19 -7.07 -6.66
C GLY A 171 -8.76 -6.57 -6.93
N GLU A 172 -7.94 -7.37 -7.61
CA GLU A 172 -6.60 -6.97 -8.02
C GLU A 172 -6.65 -5.84 -9.07
N LEU A 173 -7.56 -5.97 -10.04
CA LEU A 173 -7.73 -4.96 -11.09
C LEU A 173 -8.19 -3.61 -10.51
N GLN A 174 -9.09 -3.62 -9.52
CA GLN A 174 -9.52 -2.41 -8.81
C GLN A 174 -8.36 -1.73 -8.05
N ARG A 175 -7.32 -2.46 -7.66
CA ARG A 175 -6.14 -1.87 -7.02
C ARG A 175 -5.45 -0.84 -7.92
N ILE A 176 -5.47 -1.05 -9.24
CA ILE A 176 -4.94 -0.07 -10.20
C ILE A 176 -5.67 1.28 -10.04
N SER A 177 -6.99 1.27 -10.06
CA SER A 177 -7.79 2.50 -10.01
C SER A 177 -7.88 3.12 -8.61
N LYS A 178 -7.85 2.30 -7.55
CA LYS A 178 -8.05 2.77 -6.17
C LYS A 178 -6.76 3.06 -5.42
N VAL A 179 -5.64 2.43 -5.80
CA VAL A 179 -4.36 2.57 -5.10
C VAL A 179 -3.33 3.27 -5.99
N TYR A 180 -2.98 2.67 -7.11
CA TYR A 180 -1.85 3.16 -7.90
C TYR A 180 -2.14 4.43 -8.67
N HIS A 181 -3.32 4.53 -9.31
CA HIS A 181 -3.69 5.74 -10.03
C HIS A 181 -3.73 6.99 -9.14
N PRO A 182 -4.36 6.97 -7.94
CA PRO A 182 -4.31 8.13 -7.04
C PRO A 182 -2.91 8.53 -6.58
N LEU A 183 -1.96 7.56 -6.48
CA LEU A 183 -0.60 7.82 -6.02
C LEU A 183 0.36 8.24 -7.14
N TYR A 184 0.20 7.65 -8.32
CA TYR A 184 1.17 7.79 -9.42
C TYR A 184 0.60 8.49 -10.66
N GLY A 185 -0.72 8.71 -10.73
CA GLY A 185 -1.39 9.33 -11.88
C GLY A 185 -1.42 8.44 -13.14
N ASP A 186 -1.16 7.13 -12.99
CA ASP A 186 -0.97 6.20 -14.10
C ASP A 186 -1.76 4.91 -13.89
N MET A 187 -2.42 4.44 -14.92
CA MET A 187 -3.20 3.21 -14.92
C MET A 187 -2.55 2.09 -15.74
N HIS A 188 -1.31 2.30 -16.19
CA HIS A 188 -0.59 1.37 -17.05
C HIS A 188 -1.45 0.97 -18.27
N ASN A 189 -1.55 -0.32 -18.56
CA ASN A 189 -2.35 -0.87 -19.67
C ASN A 189 -3.84 -1.06 -19.32
N CYS A 190 -4.29 -0.59 -18.13
CA CYS A 190 -5.66 -0.78 -17.67
C CYS A 190 -6.60 0.26 -18.27
N LYS A 191 -7.75 -0.21 -18.76
CA LYS A 191 -8.81 0.64 -19.34
C LYS A 191 -9.94 0.96 -18.35
N LEU A 192 -9.78 0.58 -17.07
CA LEU A 192 -10.77 0.90 -16.05
C LEU A 192 -10.81 2.41 -15.80
N LEU A 193 -12.02 2.94 -15.67
CA LEU A 193 -12.17 4.32 -15.21
C LEU A 193 -11.87 4.39 -13.71
N PRO A 194 -11.17 5.45 -13.25
CA PRO A 194 -11.01 5.69 -11.82
C PRO A 194 -12.39 5.78 -11.15
N PRO A 195 -12.53 5.33 -9.89
CA PRO A 195 -13.78 5.46 -9.17
C PRO A 195 -14.17 6.94 -9.09
N LYS A 196 -15.45 7.22 -9.42
CA LYS A 196 -15.99 8.58 -9.25
C LYS A 196 -16.06 8.87 -7.75
N ARG A 197 -15.44 9.95 -7.31
CA ARG A 197 -15.66 10.46 -5.95
C ARG A 197 -17.15 10.79 -5.77
N ASN A 198 -17.71 10.44 -4.62
CA ASN A 198 -19.07 10.80 -4.27
C ASN A 198 -19.21 12.35 -4.26
N ILE A 199 -20.34 12.86 -4.75
CA ILE A 199 -20.61 14.32 -4.83
C ILE A 199 -20.49 14.99 -3.46
N LEU A 200 -20.84 14.30 -2.37
CA LEU A 200 -20.64 14.80 -1.00
C LEU A 200 -19.17 15.13 -0.70
N PHE A 201 -18.23 14.44 -1.36
CA PHE A 201 -16.81 14.66 -1.23
C PHE A 201 -16.24 15.74 -2.15
N SER A 202 -17.04 16.33 -3.01
CA SER A 202 -16.63 17.44 -3.90
C SER A 202 -17.03 18.81 -3.37
N SER A 203 -17.65 18.91 -2.19
CA SER A 203 -18.05 20.19 -1.62
C SER A 203 -16.83 20.94 -1.08
N ASN A 204 -16.71 22.24 -1.40
CA ASN A 204 -15.63 23.10 -0.91
C ASN A 204 -15.66 23.31 0.62
N ILE A 205 -16.65 22.74 1.32
CA ILE A 205 -16.83 22.89 2.76
C ILE A 205 -15.99 21.87 3.53
N PHE A 206 -15.79 20.66 2.97
CA PHE A 206 -15.15 19.55 3.68
C PHE A 206 -13.68 19.40 3.29
N ASP A 207 -12.81 19.35 4.28
CA ASP A 207 -11.42 18.88 4.13
C ASP A 207 -11.37 17.35 4.12
N ILE A 208 -11.62 16.76 2.97
CA ILE A 208 -11.68 15.31 2.81
C ILE A 208 -10.34 14.65 3.08
N ASP A 209 -9.26 15.24 2.62
CA ASP A 209 -7.93 14.69 2.82
C ASP A 209 -7.55 14.75 4.31
N GLY A 210 -7.87 15.85 5.01
CA GLY A 210 -7.68 15.96 6.46
C GLY A 210 -8.54 14.99 7.27
N ILE A 211 -9.81 14.77 6.85
CA ILE A 211 -10.69 13.80 7.50
C ILE A 211 -10.16 12.37 7.30
N VAL A 212 -9.76 12.04 6.09
CA VAL A 212 -9.19 10.73 5.76
C VAL A 212 -7.91 10.49 6.56
N ASP A 213 -7.01 11.48 6.61
CA ASP A 213 -5.77 11.38 7.38
C ASP A 213 -6.04 11.23 8.89
N LEU A 214 -7.03 11.93 9.42
CA LEU A 214 -7.45 11.81 10.82
C LEU A 214 -7.95 10.38 11.13
N TYR A 215 -8.80 9.83 10.27
CA TYR A 215 -9.32 8.47 10.44
C TYR A 215 -8.26 7.41 10.18
N ALA A 216 -7.43 7.60 9.18
CA ALA A 216 -6.32 6.71 8.89
C ALA A 216 -5.34 6.67 10.08
N LYS A 217 -4.94 7.83 10.60
CA LYS A 217 -4.12 7.92 11.82
C LYS A 217 -4.79 7.23 12.99
N GLY A 218 -6.03 7.56 13.32
CA GLY A 218 -6.74 6.99 14.48
C GLY A 218 -6.87 5.47 14.43
N LYS A 219 -7.04 4.89 13.23
CA LYS A 219 -7.22 3.46 13.06
C LYS A 219 -5.92 2.69 12.85
N TYR A 220 -4.92 3.32 12.20
CA TYR A 220 -3.72 2.64 11.71
C TYR A 220 -2.41 3.21 12.28
N GLU A 221 -2.49 4.22 13.15
CA GLU A 221 -1.33 4.96 13.66
C GLU A 221 -0.22 4.07 14.26
N LYS A 222 -0.60 2.93 14.84
CA LYS A 222 0.36 2.02 15.48
C LYS A 222 0.91 0.93 14.54
N SER A 223 0.21 0.62 13.44
CA SER A 223 0.50 -0.57 12.63
C SER A 223 1.00 -0.26 11.23
N TYR A 224 0.74 0.94 10.70
CA TYR A 224 0.81 1.15 9.26
C TYR A 224 1.64 2.35 8.82
N PHE A 225 2.13 3.16 9.74
CA PHE A 225 2.73 4.43 9.39
C PHE A 225 4.18 4.51 9.84
N GLY A 226 5.05 4.68 8.87
CA GLY A 226 6.47 4.80 9.09
C GLY A 226 7.12 3.47 9.52
N ASN A 227 8.12 3.58 10.37
CA ASN A 227 8.89 2.43 10.86
C ASN A 227 8.09 1.50 11.80
N GLU A 228 6.83 1.82 12.08
CA GLU A 228 5.95 1.01 12.95
C GLU A 228 5.08 0.02 12.17
N TYR A 229 5.16 0.00 10.83
CA TYR A 229 4.44 -0.99 10.05
C TYR A 229 4.80 -2.40 10.52
N SER A 230 3.78 -3.16 10.93
CA SER A 230 3.93 -4.54 11.30
C SER A 230 3.53 -5.44 10.14
N ARG A 231 4.50 -6.15 9.57
CA ARG A 231 4.24 -7.22 8.60
C ARG A 231 3.24 -8.24 9.13
N ARG A 232 3.28 -8.51 10.43
CA ARG A 232 2.35 -9.41 11.11
C ARG A 232 0.91 -8.90 11.05
N ASP A 233 0.68 -7.61 11.30
CA ASP A 233 -0.67 -7.03 11.27
C ASP A 233 -1.25 -7.09 9.85
N TYR A 234 -0.42 -6.85 8.83
CA TYR A 234 -0.84 -6.99 7.44
C TYR A 234 -1.13 -8.46 7.09
N ALA A 235 -0.26 -9.38 7.47
CA ALA A 235 -0.43 -10.80 7.27
C ALA A 235 -1.70 -11.32 7.97
N THR A 236 -1.89 -11.01 9.25
CA THR A 236 -3.06 -11.41 10.03
C THR A 236 -4.34 -10.95 9.34
N ARG A 237 -4.41 -9.71 8.89
CA ARG A 237 -5.60 -9.19 8.20
C ARG A 237 -5.97 -9.94 6.92
N ILE A 238 -4.98 -10.43 6.18
CA ILE A 238 -5.21 -11.13 4.91
C ILE A 238 -5.47 -12.63 5.12
N TRP A 239 -4.94 -13.18 6.22
CA TRP A 239 -4.94 -14.61 6.46
C TRP A 239 -5.91 -15.06 7.56
N GLU A 240 -6.68 -14.14 8.13
CA GLU A 240 -7.68 -14.43 9.17
C GLU A 240 -8.70 -15.52 8.77
N ASP A 241 -8.98 -15.67 7.47
CA ASP A 241 -9.97 -16.62 6.94
C ASP A 241 -9.39 -18.01 6.59
N LYS A 242 -8.14 -18.32 6.92
CA LYS A 242 -7.57 -19.63 6.61
C LYS A 242 -8.10 -20.71 7.52
N SER A 243 -8.56 -21.79 6.92
CA SER A 243 -9.07 -22.97 7.64
C SER A 243 -7.98 -23.80 8.32
N LYS A 244 -6.73 -23.70 7.89
CA LYS A 244 -5.56 -24.38 8.45
C LYS A 244 -4.29 -23.61 8.17
N ASP A 245 -3.39 -23.56 9.14
CA ASP A 245 -2.04 -23.05 8.97
C ASP A 245 -1.18 -23.99 8.13
N TRP A 246 -0.15 -23.44 7.48
CA TRP A 246 0.79 -24.23 6.68
C TRP A 246 1.43 -25.38 7.48
N SER A 247 1.75 -25.11 8.74
CA SER A 247 2.33 -26.10 9.68
C SER A 247 1.40 -27.28 9.99
N GLU A 248 0.07 -27.08 9.87
CA GLU A 248 -0.95 -28.09 10.16
C GLU A 248 -1.25 -29.01 8.96
N LEU A 249 -0.76 -28.63 7.75
CA LEU A 249 -0.95 -29.43 6.54
C LEU A 249 -0.01 -30.65 6.54
N ASN A 250 -0.55 -31.82 6.16
CA ASN A 250 0.26 -32.97 5.86
C ASN A 250 0.99 -32.86 4.51
N GLU A 251 1.91 -33.78 4.21
CA GLU A 251 2.76 -33.71 3.02
C GLU A 251 1.93 -33.70 1.70
N ILE A 252 0.88 -34.49 1.62
CA ILE A 252 0.00 -34.54 0.43
C ILE A 252 -0.76 -33.21 0.26
N GLU A 253 -1.27 -32.64 1.34
CA GLU A 253 -1.96 -31.36 1.33
C GLU A 253 -1.00 -30.23 0.90
N ARG A 254 0.25 -30.23 1.38
CA ARG A 254 1.30 -29.29 0.98
C ARG A 254 1.66 -29.42 -0.49
N GLU A 255 1.84 -30.63 -0.99
CA GLU A 255 2.13 -30.90 -2.40
C GLU A 255 1.01 -30.37 -3.29
N GLN A 256 -0.26 -30.69 -2.97
CA GLN A 256 -1.42 -30.18 -3.72
C GLN A 256 -1.53 -28.66 -3.66
N ALA A 257 -1.22 -28.03 -2.53
CA ALA A 257 -1.21 -26.58 -2.38
C ALA A 257 -0.12 -25.95 -3.24
N GLY A 258 1.09 -26.50 -3.23
CA GLY A 258 2.20 -26.06 -4.08
C GLY A 258 1.90 -26.14 -5.57
N ILE A 259 1.35 -27.26 -6.02
CA ILE A 259 0.93 -27.45 -7.42
C ILE A 259 -0.13 -26.44 -7.83
N ARG A 260 -1.18 -26.24 -7.00
CA ARG A 260 -2.24 -25.27 -7.27
C ARG A 260 -1.68 -23.84 -7.38
N ARG A 261 -0.78 -23.47 -6.46
CA ARG A 261 -0.17 -22.13 -6.46
C ARG A 261 0.73 -21.92 -7.66
N ALA A 262 1.61 -22.87 -7.98
CA ALA A 262 2.46 -22.81 -9.17
C ALA A 262 1.62 -22.73 -10.44
N ALA A 263 0.52 -23.46 -10.55
CA ALA A 263 -0.40 -23.38 -11.69
C ALA A 263 -0.99 -21.99 -11.91
N LEU A 264 -1.20 -21.18 -10.86
CA LEU A 264 -1.63 -19.79 -10.99
C LEU A 264 -0.54 -18.93 -11.66
N HIS A 265 0.72 -19.11 -11.27
CA HIS A 265 1.83 -18.37 -11.82
C HIS A 265 2.24 -18.88 -13.21
N ASN A 266 2.20 -20.18 -13.44
CA ASN A 266 2.54 -20.80 -14.73
C ASN A 266 1.65 -20.31 -15.89
N LYS A 267 0.42 -19.87 -15.60
CA LYS A 267 -0.46 -19.25 -16.61
C LYS A 267 0.16 -17.99 -17.23
N ASN A 268 1.04 -17.32 -16.50
CA ASN A 268 1.65 -16.07 -16.92
C ASN A 268 2.67 -16.28 -18.05
N ASN A 269 3.23 -17.50 -18.21
CA ASN A 269 4.20 -17.81 -19.29
C ASN A 269 3.67 -17.46 -20.70
N ARG A 270 2.36 -17.42 -20.89
CA ARG A 270 1.74 -16.97 -22.16
C ARG A 270 1.83 -15.46 -22.40
N TRP A 271 2.14 -14.66 -21.37
CA TRP A 271 2.13 -13.19 -21.46
C TRP A 271 3.45 -12.61 -21.95
N LYS A 272 3.90 -13.04 -23.11
CA LYS A 272 5.16 -12.60 -23.70
C LYS A 272 5.24 -11.09 -23.93
N ALA A 273 4.10 -10.40 -24.17
CA ALA A 273 4.08 -8.94 -24.27
C ALA A 273 4.42 -8.28 -22.93
N ALA A 274 3.90 -8.81 -21.82
CA ALA A 274 4.26 -8.34 -20.47
C ALA A 274 5.74 -8.60 -20.17
N PHE A 275 6.26 -9.76 -20.56
CA PHE A 275 7.68 -10.07 -20.41
C PHE A 275 8.58 -9.07 -21.15
N ASN A 276 8.28 -8.77 -22.40
CA ASN A 276 9.09 -7.83 -23.21
C ASN A 276 9.03 -6.41 -22.62
N GLU A 277 7.86 -5.97 -22.17
CA GLU A 277 7.68 -4.66 -21.52
C GLU A 277 8.46 -4.59 -20.20
N ASN A 278 8.31 -5.60 -19.35
CA ASN A 278 9.01 -5.64 -18.05
C ASN A 278 10.54 -5.77 -18.23
N LYS A 279 11.02 -6.48 -19.24
CA LYS A 279 12.45 -6.53 -19.60
C LYS A 279 12.97 -5.13 -19.90
N GLN A 280 12.26 -4.36 -20.72
CA GLN A 280 12.61 -2.97 -21.02
C GLN A 280 12.55 -2.08 -19.77
N LEU A 281 11.49 -2.17 -18.99
CA LEU A 281 11.35 -1.41 -17.75
C LEU A 281 12.46 -1.69 -16.73
N PHE A 282 12.89 -2.96 -16.64
CA PHE A 282 14.00 -3.33 -15.77
C PHE A 282 15.33 -2.76 -16.25
N HIS A 283 15.57 -2.79 -17.56
CA HIS A 283 16.73 -2.16 -18.17
C HIS A 283 16.75 -0.64 -17.89
N GLU A 284 15.64 0.05 -18.09
CA GLU A 284 15.51 1.47 -17.75
C GLU A 284 15.76 1.74 -16.25
N LEU A 285 15.27 0.86 -15.36
CA LEU A 285 15.55 0.94 -13.93
C LEU A 285 17.05 0.76 -13.62
N SER A 286 17.72 -0.21 -14.22
CA SER A 286 19.16 -0.44 -14.00
C SER A 286 20.00 0.75 -14.46
N CYS A 287 19.69 1.34 -15.61
CA CYS A 287 20.31 2.58 -16.08
C CYS A 287 20.03 3.77 -15.15
N PHE A 288 18.79 3.90 -14.65
CA PHE A 288 18.42 4.93 -13.67
C PHE A 288 19.24 4.80 -12.38
N CYS A 289 19.37 3.60 -11.85
CA CYS A 289 20.15 3.33 -10.64
C CYS A 289 21.62 3.67 -10.86
N MET A 290 22.21 3.19 -11.95
CA MET A 290 23.60 3.49 -12.32
C MET A 290 23.85 5.00 -12.44
N SER A 291 22.95 5.75 -13.09
CA SER A 291 23.09 7.20 -13.28
C SER A 291 23.04 8.02 -11.99
N ARG A 292 22.59 7.42 -10.90
CA ARG A 292 22.41 8.06 -9.59
C ARG A 292 23.27 7.49 -8.47
N ASP A 293 24.16 6.58 -8.80
CA ASP A 293 24.97 5.85 -7.82
C ASP A 293 24.11 5.15 -6.76
N ILE A 294 23.06 4.47 -7.23
CA ILE A 294 22.15 3.69 -6.41
C ILE A 294 22.43 2.20 -6.66
N GLU A 295 22.64 1.43 -5.61
CA GLU A 295 22.76 -0.01 -5.69
C GLU A 295 21.39 -0.66 -5.93
N LEU A 296 21.26 -1.47 -6.98
CA LEU A 296 20.07 -2.27 -7.27
C LEU A 296 20.35 -3.73 -6.89
N LEU A 297 19.67 -4.21 -5.85
CA LEU A 297 19.69 -5.60 -5.42
C LEU A 297 18.37 -6.28 -5.78
N VAL A 298 18.45 -7.29 -6.64
CA VAL A 298 17.31 -8.18 -6.92
C VAL A 298 17.38 -9.37 -5.96
N VAL A 299 16.28 -9.62 -5.26
CA VAL A 299 16.16 -10.71 -4.30
C VAL A 299 15.10 -11.69 -4.78
N VAL A 300 15.53 -12.89 -5.16
CA VAL A 300 14.63 -14.01 -5.40
C VAL A 300 14.38 -14.69 -4.08
N VAL A 301 13.14 -14.57 -3.58
CA VAL A 301 12.79 -15.06 -2.25
C VAL A 301 12.73 -16.57 -2.20
N PRO A 302 13.01 -17.18 -1.03
CA PRO A 302 12.89 -18.62 -0.88
C PRO A 302 11.44 -19.09 -1.06
N ALA A 303 11.29 -20.30 -1.55
CA ALA A 303 10.01 -20.97 -1.71
C ALA A 303 10.10 -22.44 -1.27
N THR A 304 8.97 -23.03 -0.88
CA THR A 304 8.95 -24.43 -0.47
C THR A 304 9.24 -25.40 -1.63
N LYS A 305 9.77 -26.58 -1.33
CA LYS A 305 10.01 -27.64 -2.33
C LYS A 305 8.76 -27.95 -3.16
N TYR A 306 7.58 -27.89 -2.54
CA TYR A 306 6.29 -28.23 -3.17
C TYR A 306 5.88 -27.22 -4.28
N TYR A 307 6.23 -25.96 -4.09
CA TYR A 307 6.01 -24.92 -5.08
C TYR A 307 7.08 -24.93 -6.17
N ARG A 308 8.37 -25.03 -5.78
CA ARG A 308 9.52 -24.98 -6.69
C ARG A 308 9.47 -26.03 -7.77
N THR A 309 9.13 -27.29 -7.39
CA THR A 309 9.07 -28.41 -8.31
C THR A 309 7.96 -28.31 -9.35
N ALA A 310 6.91 -27.54 -9.07
CA ALA A 310 5.76 -27.33 -9.95
C ALA A 310 5.83 -26.03 -10.77
N LEU A 311 6.76 -25.11 -10.46
CA LEU A 311 6.93 -23.87 -11.18
C LEU A 311 7.60 -24.14 -12.54
N CYS A 312 7.11 -23.43 -13.58
CA CYS A 312 7.65 -23.50 -14.94
C CYS A 312 9.14 -23.12 -14.97
N LYS A 313 9.98 -23.95 -15.56
CA LYS A 313 11.43 -23.77 -15.59
C LYS A 313 11.88 -22.62 -16.48
N GLU A 314 11.14 -22.35 -17.52
CA GLU A 314 11.43 -21.24 -18.45
C GLU A 314 11.47 -19.90 -17.71
N PHE A 315 10.70 -19.71 -16.64
CA PHE A 315 10.76 -18.48 -15.86
C PHE A 315 12.14 -18.19 -15.28
N ARG A 316 12.85 -19.24 -14.85
CA ARG A 316 14.19 -19.10 -14.31
C ARG A 316 15.19 -18.74 -15.40
N GLU A 317 15.11 -19.40 -16.55
CA GLU A 317 15.99 -19.15 -17.69
C GLU A 317 15.84 -17.73 -18.21
N ASP A 318 14.60 -17.31 -18.48
CA ASP A 318 14.27 -15.97 -18.95
C ASP A 318 14.63 -14.87 -17.91
N PHE A 319 14.48 -15.17 -16.63
CA PHE A 319 14.86 -14.26 -15.54
C PHE A 319 16.37 -13.96 -15.55
N PHE A 320 17.21 -14.98 -15.63
CA PHE A 320 18.65 -14.80 -15.71
C PHE A 320 19.10 -14.15 -17.01
N GLU A 321 18.42 -14.41 -18.13
CA GLU A 321 18.68 -13.71 -19.39
C GLU A 321 18.52 -12.20 -19.21
N VAL A 322 17.39 -11.76 -18.62
CA VAL A 322 17.13 -10.32 -18.37
C VAL A 322 18.18 -9.70 -17.47
N LEU A 323 18.59 -10.38 -16.39
CA LEU A 323 19.61 -9.84 -15.49
C LEU A 323 20.98 -9.72 -16.18
N ASN A 324 21.34 -10.69 -17.01
CA ASN A 324 22.61 -10.68 -17.75
C ASN A 324 22.67 -9.60 -18.83
N GLU A 325 21.54 -9.16 -19.34
CA GLU A 325 21.45 -8.12 -20.36
C GLU A 325 21.31 -6.70 -19.76
N ALA A 326 21.19 -6.57 -18.44
CA ALA A 326 21.07 -5.28 -17.79
C ALA A 326 22.37 -4.47 -17.91
N ASP A 327 22.29 -3.19 -18.29
CA ASP A 327 23.46 -2.32 -18.47
C ASP A 327 24.12 -1.87 -17.16
N GLY A 328 23.40 -1.95 -16.04
CA GLY A 328 23.89 -1.53 -14.71
C GLY A 328 24.50 -2.67 -13.92
N ILE A 329 25.17 -2.31 -12.81
CA ILE A 329 25.55 -3.30 -11.82
C ILE A 329 24.29 -3.68 -11.03
N VAL A 330 23.82 -4.89 -11.27
CA VAL A 330 22.66 -5.47 -10.56
C VAL A 330 23.18 -6.56 -9.63
N GLY A 331 23.02 -6.32 -8.32
CA GLY A 331 23.25 -7.36 -7.33
C GLY A 331 22.14 -8.41 -7.38
N LEU A 332 22.48 -9.66 -7.18
CA LEU A 332 21.51 -10.76 -7.10
C LEU A 332 21.71 -11.56 -5.81
N LEU A 333 20.63 -11.69 -5.04
CA LEU A 333 20.52 -12.64 -3.93
C LEU A 333 19.45 -13.67 -4.30
N ASP A 334 19.88 -14.80 -4.83
CA ASP A 334 18.98 -15.88 -5.23
C ASP A 334 18.87 -16.91 -4.08
N LEU A 335 17.75 -16.87 -3.36
CA LEU A 335 17.44 -17.75 -2.25
C LEU A 335 16.32 -18.74 -2.57
N PHE A 336 15.94 -18.88 -3.83
CA PHE A 336 14.78 -19.70 -4.22
C PHE A 336 14.86 -21.15 -3.72
N GLU A 337 16.06 -21.74 -3.72
CA GLU A 337 16.32 -23.11 -3.29
C GLU A 337 17.23 -23.17 -2.04
N GLU A 338 17.37 -22.05 -1.33
CA GLU A 338 18.30 -21.94 -0.20
C GLU A 338 17.94 -22.93 0.93
N PRO A 339 18.81 -23.90 1.26
CA PRO A 339 18.49 -24.99 2.18
C PRO A 339 18.38 -24.58 3.66
N SER A 340 18.81 -23.36 4.00
CA SER A 340 18.67 -22.82 5.36
C SER A 340 17.22 -22.48 5.73
N PHE A 341 16.32 -22.43 4.73
CA PHE A 341 14.88 -22.23 4.95
C PHE A 341 14.14 -23.56 5.03
N SER A 342 13.59 -23.84 6.19
CA SER A 342 12.78 -25.02 6.48
C SER A 342 11.28 -24.74 6.33
N ASP A 343 10.44 -25.79 6.39
CA ASP A 343 8.98 -25.62 6.33
C ASP A 343 8.40 -24.67 7.40
N GLY A 344 9.05 -24.54 8.57
CA GLY A 344 8.64 -23.59 9.62
C GLY A 344 8.89 -22.13 9.27
N ASP A 345 9.69 -21.85 8.25
CA ASP A 345 9.99 -20.49 7.79
C ASP A 345 8.97 -19.97 6.77
N PHE A 346 7.89 -20.72 6.53
CA PHE A 346 6.84 -20.35 5.58
C PHE A 346 5.46 -20.27 6.23
N ASN A 347 4.65 -19.30 5.78
CA ASN A 347 3.22 -19.20 6.09
C ASN A 347 2.36 -20.02 5.13
N ASP A 348 2.86 -20.24 3.93
CA ASP A 348 2.27 -21.08 2.89
C ASP A 348 3.35 -21.56 1.92
N MET A 349 2.99 -21.96 0.71
CA MET A 349 3.89 -22.60 -0.23
C MET A 349 4.97 -21.66 -0.80
N ASP A 350 4.77 -20.33 -0.77
CA ASP A 350 5.68 -19.35 -1.39
C ASP A 350 5.82 -18.03 -0.61
N HIS A 351 5.21 -17.91 0.59
CA HIS A 351 5.36 -16.74 1.44
C HIS A 351 6.00 -17.11 2.79
N LEU A 352 6.93 -16.27 3.22
CA LEU A 352 7.67 -16.47 4.45
C LEU A 352 6.82 -16.20 5.70
N SER A 353 7.07 -16.98 6.74
CA SER A 353 6.62 -16.73 8.11
C SER A 353 7.46 -15.61 8.75
N GLU A 354 7.19 -15.32 10.01
CA GLU A 354 7.97 -14.31 10.74
C GLU A 354 9.45 -14.73 10.87
N SER A 355 9.73 -16.01 11.21
CA SER A 355 11.09 -16.53 11.27
C SER A 355 11.80 -16.52 9.91
N GLY A 356 11.10 -16.88 8.84
CA GLY A 356 11.65 -16.81 7.48
C GLY A 356 11.97 -15.38 7.06
N ALA A 357 11.13 -14.42 7.40
CA ALA A 357 11.37 -13.01 7.12
C ALA A 357 12.55 -12.43 7.91
N GLU A 358 12.74 -12.87 9.16
CA GLU A 358 13.91 -12.48 9.95
C GLU A 358 15.21 -12.95 9.30
N LYS A 359 15.24 -14.19 8.81
CA LYS A 359 16.39 -14.75 8.08
C LYS A 359 16.67 -13.98 6.79
N LEU A 360 15.64 -13.74 5.98
CA LEU A 360 15.79 -13.01 4.72
C LEU A 360 16.23 -11.57 4.96
N THR A 361 15.63 -10.89 5.94
CA THR A 361 15.99 -9.52 6.30
C THR A 361 17.44 -9.42 6.74
N SER A 362 17.91 -10.37 7.58
CA SER A 362 19.30 -10.44 8.03
C SER A 362 20.27 -10.65 6.86
N ALA A 363 19.94 -11.56 5.94
CA ALA A 363 20.78 -11.82 4.76
C ALA A 363 20.91 -10.57 3.85
N ILE A 364 19.82 -9.81 3.66
CA ILE A 364 19.84 -8.56 2.89
C ILE A 364 20.67 -7.50 3.62
N ALA A 365 20.47 -7.35 4.94
CA ALA A 365 21.20 -6.38 5.73
C ALA A 365 22.71 -6.65 5.71
N GLU A 366 23.12 -7.89 5.83
CA GLU A 366 24.53 -8.29 5.74
C GLU A 366 25.12 -7.94 4.36
N LEU A 367 24.40 -8.26 3.29
CA LEU A 367 24.87 -8.01 1.92
C LEU A 367 25.03 -6.50 1.64
N LEU A 368 24.09 -5.68 2.11
CA LEU A 368 24.09 -4.23 1.94
C LEU A 368 24.82 -3.49 3.06
N GLN A 369 25.42 -4.20 4.03
CA GLN A 369 26.09 -3.66 5.20
C GLN A 369 25.21 -2.66 6.00
N LEU A 370 23.90 -2.94 6.03
CA LEU A 370 22.93 -2.11 6.74
C LEU A 370 22.93 -2.41 8.25
N PRO A 371 22.70 -1.39 9.09
CA PRO A 371 22.53 -1.63 10.52
C PRO A 371 21.26 -2.47 10.78
N VAL A 372 21.41 -3.52 11.59
CA VAL A 372 20.29 -4.40 12.00
C VAL A 372 19.98 -4.15 13.47
N TYR A 373 18.71 -3.90 13.78
CA TYR A 373 18.26 -3.95 15.17
C TYR A 373 17.87 -5.38 15.52
N SER A 374 18.62 -6.00 16.44
CA SER A 374 18.16 -7.22 17.08
C SER A 374 16.97 -6.92 17.98
N ARG A 375 15.91 -7.72 17.87
CA ARG A 375 14.81 -7.64 18.84
C ARG A 375 15.35 -7.97 20.24
N PRO A 376 14.93 -7.21 21.28
CA PRO A 376 15.30 -7.54 22.66
C PRO A 376 14.69 -8.85 23.13
#